data_7a24de7e171ade7654912b53c9901836
#
_entry.id   7a24de7e171ade7654912b53c9901836
#
_cell.length_a   1.000
_cell.length_b   1.000
_cell.length_c   1.000
_cell.angle_alpha   90.00
_cell.angle_beta   90.00
_cell.angle_gamma   90.00
#
_symmetry.space_group_name_H-M   'P 1'
#
loop_
_entity.id
_entity.type
_entity.pdbx_description
1 polymer ?
#
loop_
_entity_poly.entity_id
_entity_poly.type
_entity_poly.pdbx_seq_one_letter_code
_entity_poly.pdbx_strand_id
1 'polypeptide(L)'
;MDRPKPFKTFLVWVSVLVCIPAWAPAQGPAPAIRVVSLSPFITETIYLLGAQDQLLADTSYCTVPPEAARKEKIGSVTRMNVEKIIILEPDLVISSPLSKEKQLKILRSQGIRIMEIRNPKTFDQMCVITLKIADALGKTPQAQTLVQQASDDVDRVREQVAGLSPRRVFIQIGLKPLHTVNKDLFINEYIIQANAVNIAENQPSGIYSREEVIKQDPDVILVATMGTSKKAAIFEKKRWMDFPSLTSAGNNEIHVLDPEVICHPTPASFASGLQRVAALIHPEIGTAEGSSN
;
A
#
# COMPACT_ATOMS: atom_id res chain seq x y z
N MET A 1 73.11 22.36 -67.22
CA MET A 1 72.22 23.20 -66.35
C MET A 1 71.00 22.42 -66.11
N ASP A 2 71.06 21.53 -65.16
CA ASP A 2 69.90 20.63 -64.83
C ASP A 2 69.10 21.24 -63.71
N ARG A 3 67.78 21.30 -63.92
CA ARG A 3 66.80 21.71 -62.91
C ARG A 3 66.30 20.47 -62.16
N PRO A 4 66.26 20.48 -60.80
CA PRO A 4 65.76 19.37 -60.05
C PRO A 4 64.20 19.30 -60.07
N LYS A 5 63.60 18.08 -60.22
CA LYS A 5 62.17 17.79 -60.17
C LYS A 5 61.65 17.85 -58.73
N PRO A 6 60.42 18.31 -58.52
CA PRO A 6 59.83 18.35 -57.17
C PRO A 6 59.39 16.97 -56.70
N PHE A 7 59.77 16.64 -55.48
CA PHE A 7 59.33 15.45 -54.73
C PHE A 7 57.89 15.65 -54.28
N LYS A 8 56.98 14.79 -54.72
CA LYS A 8 55.58 14.77 -54.21
C LYS A 8 55.52 13.91 -52.95
N THR A 9 55.40 14.57 -51.79
CA THR A 9 55.18 13.89 -50.50
C THR A 9 53.72 13.45 -50.42
N PHE A 10 53.49 12.15 -50.45
CA PHE A 10 52.17 11.55 -50.26
C PHE A 10 51.93 11.45 -48.73
N LEU A 11 51.01 12.26 -48.18
CA LEU A 11 50.58 12.21 -46.81
C LEU A 11 49.50 11.12 -46.68
N VAL A 12 49.86 9.96 -46.12
CA VAL A 12 48.90 8.88 -45.81
C VAL A 12 48.20 9.20 -44.49
N TRP A 13 46.94 9.55 -44.57
CA TRP A 13 46.09 9.68 -43.39
C TRP A 13 45.69 8.28 -42.88
N VAL A 14 46.26 7.84 -41.78
CA VAL A 14 45.82 6.65 -41.09
C VAL A 14 44.67 7.03 -40.16
N SER A 15 43.41 6.76 -40.57
CA SER A 15 42.24 6.94 -39.72
C SER A 15 42.21 5.81 -38.68
N VAL A 16 42.61 6.10 -37.46
CA VAL A 16 42.42 5.20 -36.33
C VAL A 16 40.97 5.23 -35.92
N LEU A 17 40.20 4.18 -36.29
CA LEU A 17 38.82 3.98 -35.86
C LEU A 17 38.84 3.56 -34.37
N VAL A 18 38.67 4.51 -33.46
CA VAL A 18 38.50 4.22 -32.03
C VAL A 18 37.12 3.62 -31.83
N CYS A 19 37.04 2.28 -31.73
CA CYS A 19 35.82 1.58 -31.29
C CYS A 19 35.63 1.87 -29.81
N ILE A 20 34.80 2.86 -29.47
CA ILE A 20 34.33 3.10 -28.10
C ILE A 20 33.28 2.00 -27.84
N PRO A 21 33.48 1.09 -26.87
CA PRO A 21 32.43 0.15 -26.51
C PRO A 21 31.26 0.95 -25.98
N ALA A 22 30.12 0.91 -26.68
CA ALA A 22 28.87 1.44 -26.18
C ALA A 22 28.51 0.66 -24.90
N TRP A 23 28.61 1.31 -23.77
CA TRP A 23 28.15 0.80 -22.50
C TRP A 23 26.62 0.73 -22.59
N ALA A 24 26.08 -0.41 -22.98
CA ALA A 24 24.67 -0.68 -22.87
C ALA A 24 24.31 -0.66 -21.37
N PRO A 25 23.32 0.16 -20.93
CA PRO A 25 22.86 0.09 -19.56
C PRO A 25 22.41 -1.33 -19.28
N ALA A 26 22.80 -1.88 -18.13
CA ALA A 26 22.38 -3.21 -17.70
C ALA A 26 20.85 -3.21 -17.64
N GLN A 27 20.21 -3.88 -18.59
CA GLN A 27 18.77 -4.05 -18.57
C GLN A 27 18.42 -4.91 -17.36
N GLY A 28 17.50 -4.42 -16.53
CA GLY A 28 16.93 -5.21 -15.44
C GLY A 28 16.30 -6.50 -15.97
N PRO A 29 15.89 -7.41 -15.08
CA PRO A 29 15.24 -8.65 -15.50
C PRO A 29 14.00 -8.32 -16.35
N ALA A 30 13.74 -9.13 -17.38
CA ALA A 30 12.54 -8.96 -18.22
C ALA A 30 11.26 -8.95 -17.37
N PRO A 31 10.22 -8.19 -17.79
CA PRO A 31 8.94 -8.18 -17.09
C PRO A 31 8.36 -9.59 -16.92
N ALA A 32 7.81 -9.88 -15.75
CA ALA A 32 7.18 -11.17 -15.48
C ALA A 32 5.81 -11.24 -16.16
N ILE A 33 5.51 -12.34 -16.82
CA ILE A 33 4.22 -12.60 -17.48
C ILE A 33 3.37 -13.63 -16.74
N ARG A 34 3.94 -14.36 -15.78
CA ARG A 34 3.29 -15.39 -14.97
C ARG A 34 3.55 -15.12 -13.50
N VAL A 35 2.57 -14.56 -12.80
CA VAL A 35 2.76 -14.02 -11.45
C VAL A 35 1.84 -14.72 -10.45
N VAL A 36 2.37 -15.01 -9.26
CA VAL A 36 1.58 -15.41 -8.08
C VAL A 36 1.67 -14.32 -7.03
N SER A 37 0.51 -13.90 -6.51
CA SER A 37 0.39 -12.88 -5.46
C SER A 37 0.12 -13.52 -4.10
N LEU A 38 0.90 -13.14 -3.07
CA LEU A 38 0.73 -13.64 -1.71
C LEU A 38 0.10 -12.61 -0.75
N SER A 39 -0.61 -11.60 -1.25
CA SER A 39 -1.27 -10.59 -0.40
C SER A 39 -2.42 -9.88 -1.13
N PRO A 40 -3.50 -9.51 -0.44
CA PRO A 40 -4.57 -8.67 -1.00
C PRO A 40 -4.05 -7.37 -1.62
N PHE A 41 -3.20 -6.62 -0.92
CA PHE A 41 -2.57 -5.41 -1.44
C PHE A 41 -1.86 -5.62 -2.79
N ILE A 42 -1.09 -6.71 -2.91
CA ILE A 42 -0.36 -7.04 -4.15
C ILE A 42 -1.35 -7.36 -5.26
N THR A 43 -2.36 -8.20 -4.98
CA THR A 43 -3.39 -8.58 -5.94
C THR A 43 -4.14 -7.35 -6.45
N GLU A 44 -4.63 -6.49 -5.56
CA GLU A 44 -5.33 -5.27 -5.93
C GLU A 44 -4.45 -4.34 -6.77
N THR A 45 -3.17 -4.17 -6.39
CA THR A 45 -2.20 -3.40 -7.18
C THR A 45 -2.05 -3.96 -8.60
N ILE A 46 -1.96 -5.29 -8.78
CA ILE A 46 -1.88 -5.94 -10.10
C ILE A 46 -3.10 -5.59 -10.96
N TYR A 47 -4.30 -5.61 -10.38
CA TYR A 47 -5.54 -5.24 -11.09
C TYR A 47 -5.56 -3.75 -11.44
N LEU A 48 -5.20 -2.87 -10.52
CA LEU A 48 -5.12 -1.42 -10.77
C LEU A 48 -4.13 -1.04 -11.88
N LEU A 49 -3.08 -1.84 -12.05
CA LEU A 49 -2.10 -1.68 -13.12
C LEU A 49 -2.55 -2.27 -14.46
N GLY A 50 -3.73 -2.89 -14.54
CA GLY A 50 -4.18 -3.60 -15.75
C GLY A 50 -3.32 -4.82 -16.10
N ALA A 51 -2.76 -5.50 -15.08
CA ALA A 51 -1.89 -6.66 -15.23
C ALA A 51 -2.56 -7.99 -14.78
N GLN A 52 -3.89 -8.02 -14.67
CA GLN A 52 -4.65 -9.18 -14.20
C GLN A 52 -4.47 -10.44 -15.06
N ASP A 53 -4.11 -10.29 -16.33
CA ASP A 53 -3.85 -11.42 -17.23
C ASP A 53 -2.52 -12.12 -16.91
N GLN A 54 -1.59 -11.42 -16.25
CA GLN A 54 -0.33 -11.97 -15.76
C GLN A 54 -0.51 -12.72 -14.43
N LEU A 55 -1.61 -12.47 -13.69
CA LEU A 55 -1.88 -13.09 -12.39
C LEU A 55 -2.43 -14.51 -12.60
N LEU A 56 -1.64 -15.52 -12.23
CA LEU A 56 -2.03 -16.93 -12.26
C LEU A 56 -2.87 -17.32 -11.06
N ALA A 57 -2.42 -16.93 -9.87
CA ALA A 57 -3.04 -17.32 -8.61
C ALA A 57 -2.75 -16.30 -7.50
N ASP A 58 -3.60 -16.35 -6.50
CA ASP A 58 -3.49 -15.49 -5.31
C ASP A 58 -3.93 -16.23 -4.04
N THR A 59 -4.00 -15.51 -2.90
CA THR A 59 -4.42 -16.10 -1.62
C THR A 59 -5.94 -16.10 -1.46
N SER A 60 -6.45 -16.93 -0.54
CA SER A 60 -7.88 -16.98 -0.18
C SER A 60 -8.44 -15.66 0.38
N TYR A 61 -7.57 -14.72 0.75
CA TYR A 61 -7.96 -13.39 1.25
C TYR A 61 -8.04 -12.31 0.15
N CYS A 62 -7.64 -12.65 -1.09
CA CYS A 62 -7.69 -11.74 -2.23
C CYS A 62 -9.11 -11.76 -2.83
N THR A 63 -9.97 -10.87 -2.35
CA THR A 63 -11.38 -10.77 -2.74
C THR A 63 -11.71 -9.47 -3.47
N VAL A 64 -10.77 -8.54 -3.49
CA VAL A 64 -10.87 -7.24 -4.18
C VAL A 64 -9.86 -7.17 -5.31
N PRO A 65 -10.29 -6.77 -6.53
CA PRO A 65 -11.68 -6.60 -6.96
C PRO A 65 -12.45 -7.94 -7.02
N PRO A 66 -13.76 -7.95 -7.22
CA PRO A 66 -14.56 -9.20 -7.24
C PRO A 66 -14.04 -10.28 -8.20
N GLU A 67 -13.39 -9.87 -9.29
CA GLU A 67 -12.74 -10.76 -10.26
C GLU A 67 -11.59 -11.56 -9.65
N ALA A 68 -10.87 -10.98 -8.68
CA ALA A 68 -9.80 -11.65 -7.96
C ALA A 68 -10.32 -12.88 -7.19
N ALA A 69 -11.56 -12.84 -6.69
CA ALA A 69 -12.16 -13.98 -6.01
C ALA A 69 -12.25 -15.25 -6.88
N ARG A 70 -12.23 -15.11 -8.22
CA ARG A 70 -12.30 -16.20 -9.21
C ARG A 70 -10.93 -16.75 -9.60
N LYS A 71 -9.83 -16.07 -9.23
CA LYS A 71 -8.47 -16.54 -9.50
C LYS A 71 -8.19 -17.82 -8.71
N GLU A 72 -7.28 -18.62 -9.25
CA GLU A 72 -6.81 -19.84 -8.58
C GLU A 72 -6.27 -19.51 -7.20
N LYS A 73 -6.70 -20.25 -6.16
CA LYS A 73 -6.28 -20.00 -4.78
C LYS A 73 -5.16 -20.95 -4.35
N ILE A 74 -4.07 -20.36 -3.84
CA ILE A 74 -2.90 -21.13 -3.35
C ILE A 74 -2.87 -21.24 -1.82
N GLY A 75 -3.99 -21.08 -1.15
CA GLY A 75 -4.10 -21.09 0.29
C GLY A 75 -4.01 -19.71 0.92
N SER A 76 -3.58 -19.63 2.17
CA SER A 76 -3.38 -18.34 2.86
C SER A 76 -1.92 -17.87 2.79
N VAL A 77 -1.67 -16.61 3.14
CA VAL A 77 -0.30 -16.04 3.19
C VAL A 77 0.64 -16.86 4.08
N THR A 78 0.13 -17.32 5.24
CA THR A 78 0.92 -18.10 6.23
C THR A 78 0.92 -19.61 5.97
N ARG A 79 0.00 -20.10 5.14
CA ARG A 79 -0.16 -21.52 4.78
C ARG A 79 -0.41 -21.64 3.29
N MET A 80 0.57 -21.22 2.49
CA MET A 80 0.50 -21.36 1.03
C MET A 80 0.76 -22.82 0.62
N ASN A 81 0.12 -23.24 -0.45
CA ASN A 81 0.38 -24.54 -1.10
C ASN A 81 1.58 -24.38 -2.05
N VAL A 82 2.78 -24.71 -1.54
CA VAL A 82 4.03 -24.58 -2.28
C VAL A 82 4.06 -25.46 -3.53
N GLU A 83 3.54 -26.69 -3.42
CA GLU A 83 3.49 -27.64 -4.55
C GLU A 83 2.64 -27.08 -5.69
N LYS A 84 1.48 -26.52 -5.37
CA LYS A 84 0.59 -25.88 -6.34
C LYS A 84 1.27 -24.69 -7.03
N ILE A 85 2.02 -23.86 -6.28
CA ILE A 85 2.77 -22.76 -6.86
C ILE A 85 3.83 -23.28 -7.85
N ILE A 86 4.55 -24.36 -7.51
CA ILE A 86 5.56 -24.97 -8.39
C ILE A 86 4.91 -25.49 -9.67
N ILE A 87 3.76 -26.18 -9.58
CA ILE A 87 3.03 -26.70 -10.75
C ILE A 87 2.55 -25.57 -11.67
N LEU A 88 2.24 -24.41 -11.12
CA LEU A 88 1.84 -23.24 -11.91
C LEU A 88 3.01 -22.59 -12.68
N GLU A 89 4.25 -22.99 -12.41
CA GLU A 89 5.46 -22.48 -13.07
C GLU A 89 5.46 -20.94 -13.23
N PRO A 90 5.36 -20.16 -12.13
CA PRO A 90 5.37 -18.71 -12.24
C PRO A 90 6.78 -18.16 -12.50
N ASP A 91 6.86 -17.08 -13.28
CA ASP A 91 8.10 -16.30 -13.44
C ASP A 91 8.45 -15.52 -12.16
N LEU A 92 7.42 -15.14 -11.41
CA LEU A 92 7.55 -14.31 -10.23
C LEU A 92 6.50 -14.64 -9.17
N VAL A 93 6.94 -14.78 -7.93
CA VAL A 93 6.07 -14.75 -6.75
C VAL A 93 6.32 -13.46 -6.00
N ILE A 94 5.27 -12.67 -5.79
CA ILE A 94 5.36 -11.45 -4.98
C ILE A 94 4.82 -11.77 -3.59
N SER A 95 5.71 -11.69 -2.59
CA SER A 95 5.43 -12.10 -1.21
C SER A 95 5.29 -10.92 -0.26
N SER A 96 4.58 -11.14 0.83
CA SER A 96 4.43 -10.20 1.95
C SER A 96 5.27 -10.64 3.16
N PRO A 97 5.47 -9.78 4.17
CA PRO A 97 6.19 -10.14 5.39
C PRO A 97 5.57 -11.29 6.20
N LEU A 98 4.29 -11.60 5.95
CA LEU A 98 3.60 -12.72 6.59
C LEU A 98 3.95 -14.08 5.97
N SER A 99 4.60 -14.09 4.80
CA SER A 99 5.02 -15.31 4.12
C SER A 99 6.17 -15.98 4.89
N LYS A 100 6.06 -17.30 5.07
CA LYS A 100 7.07 -18.05 5.85
C LYS A 100 8.34 -18.22 5.02
N GLU A 101 9.47 -17.79 5.54
CA GLU A 101 10.77 -17.88 4.89
C GLU A 101 11.13 -19.33 4.45
N LYS A 102 10.76 -20.34 5.26
CA LYS A 102 10.96 -21.76 4.90
C LYS A 102 10.27 -22.11 3.57
N GLN A 103 9.06 -21.61 3.32
CA GLN A 103 8.31 -21.86 2.10
C GLN A 103 8.90 -21.07 0.91
N LEU A 104 9.31 -19.83 1.13
CA LEU A 104 9.97 -19.01 0.10
C LEU A 104 11.32 -19.63 -0.33
N LYS A 105 12.10 -20.20 0.61
CA LYS A 105 13.34 -20.92 0.28
C LYS A 105 13.10 -22.11 -0.65
N ILE A 106 12.02 -22.87 -0.43
CA ILE A 106 11.67 -23.99 -1.32
C ILE A 106 11.38 -23.47 -2.74
N LEU A 107 10.58 -22.40 -2.88
CA LEU A 107 10.29 -21.83 -4.19
C LEU A 107 11.56 -21.32 -4.89
N ARG A 108 12.46 -20.65 -4.16
CA ARG A 108 13.77 -20.21 -4.72
C ARG A 108 14.62 -21.40 -5.19
N SER A 109 14.62 -22.53 -4.46
CA SER A 109 15.37 -23.72 -4.87
C SER A 109 14.84 -24.37 -6.14
N GLN A 110 13.60 -24.05 -6.54
CA GLN A 110 13.00 -24.45 -7.81
C GLN A 110 13.23 -23.41 -8.93
N GLY A 111 14.09 -22.41 -8.70
CA GLY A 111 14.39 -21.38 -9.69
C GLY A 111 13.35 -20.27 -9.80
N ILE A 112 12.30 -20.27 -8.96
CA ILE A 112 11.25 -19.26 -9.01
C ILE A 112 11.77 -17.96 -8.40
N ARG A 113 11.65 -16.85 -9.13
CA ARG A 113 12.02 -15.51 -8.65
C ARG A 113 11.02 -15.05 -7.58
N ILE A 114 11.53 -14.56 -6.44
CA ILE A 114 10.73 -14.04 -5.34
C ILE A 114 11.00 -12.54 -5.19
N MET A 115 9.93 -11.74 -5.23
CA MET A 115 9.96 -10.33 -4.85
C MET A 115 9.32 -10.16 -3.48
N GLU A 116 10.12 -9.79 -2.49
CA GLU A 116 9.62 -9.56 -1.14
C GLU A 116 9.23 -8.10 -0.95
N ILE A 117 7.96 -7.88 -0.61
CA ILE A 117 7.40 -6.56 -0.33
C ILE A 117 7.33 -6.38 1.17
N ARG A 118 7.85 -5.28 1.67
CA ARG A 118 7.67 -4.88 3.09
C ARG A 118 6.33 -4.16 3.26
N ASN A 119 5.76 -4.23 4.47
CA ASN A 119 4.59 -3.40 4.77
C ASN A 119 5.00 -1.91 4.74
N PRO A 120 4.32 -1.07 3.96
CA PRO A 120 4.54 0.37 4.02
C PRO A 120 4.12 0.90 5.39
N LYS A 121 4.80 1.93 5.87
CA LYS A 121 4.41 2.70 7.06
C LYS A 121 3.84 4.07 6.69
N THR A 122 4.14 4.54 5.48
CA THR A 122 3.71 5.84 4.96
C THR A 122 3.12 5.70 3.56
N PHE A 123 2.36 6.70 3.14
CA PHE A 123 1.83 6.80 1.78
C PHE A 123 2.95 6.78 0.73
N ASP A 124 4.05 7.51 0.96
CA ASP A 124 5.18 7.54 0.03
C ASP A 124 5.83 6.16 -0.14
N GLN A 125 5.99 5.41 0.96
CA GLN A 125 6.50 4.04 0.89
C GLN A 125 5.56 3.13 0.10
N MET A 126 4.25 3.32 0.22
CA MET A 126 3.26 2.59 -0.57
C MET A 126 3.39 2.90 -2.06
N CYS A 127 3.55 4.17 -2.43
CA CYS A 127 3.78 4.59 -3.81
C CYS A 127 5.05 3.96 -4.39
N VAL A 128 6.15 3.97 -3.64
CA VAL A 128 7.41 3.32 -4.04
C VAL A 128 7.24 1.82 -4.26
N ILE A 129 6.48 1.14 -3.39
CA ILE A 129 6.20 -0.30 -3.53
C ILE A 129 5.36 -0.57 -4.77
N THR A 130 4.33 0.24 -5.03
CA THR A 130 3.48 0.14 -6.22
C THR A 130 4.30 0.30 -7.51
N LEU A 131 5.20 1.28 -7.56
CA LEU A 131 6.11 1.46 -8.71
C LEU A 131 7.05 0.26 -8.89
N LYS A 132 7.57 -0.33 -7.81
CA LYS A 132 8.41 -1.54 -7.89
C LYS A 132 7.64 -2.75 -8.42
N ILE A 133 6.40 -2.95 -8.00
CA ILE A 133 5.53 -4.01 -8.52
C ILE A 133 5.29 -3.77 -10.01
N ALA A 134 4.98 -2.54 -10.39
CA ALA A 134 4.73 -2.18 -11.78
C ALA A 134 5.96 -2.40 -12.70
N ASP A 135 7.15 -2.07 -12.23
CA ASP A 135 8.39 -2.32 -12.95
C ASP A 135 8.58 -3.82 -13.23
N ALA A 136 8.38 -4.66 -12.22
CA ALA A 136 8.46 -6.11 -12.37
C ALA A 136 7.41 -6.69 -13.33
N LEU A 137 6.30 -6.00 -13.57
CA LEU A 137 5.20 -6.39 -14.47
C LEU A 137 5.26 -5.68 -15.83
N GLY A 138 6.21 -4.77 -16.06
CA GLY A 138 6.26 -3.94 -17.27
C GLY A 138 5.11 -2.93 -17.37
N LYS A 139 4.61 -2.43 -16.23
CA LYS A 139 3.48 -1.50 -16.11
C LYS A 139 3.84 -0.15 -15.48
N THR A 140 5.11 0.25 -15.57
CA THR A 140 5.61 1.48 -14.95
C THR A 140 4.84 2.74 -15.36
N PRO A 141 4.47 2.98 -16.64
CA PRO A 141 3.70 4.18 -17.00
C PRO A 141 2.32 4.23 -16.32
N GLN A 142 1.63 3.10 -16.22
CA GLN A 142 0.33 3.01 -15.55
C GLN A 142 0.45 3.33 -14.06
N ALA A 143 1.51 2.81 -13.40
CA ALA A 143 1.76 3.10 -12.00
C ALA A 143 2.12 4.57 -11.75
N GLN A 144 2.88 5.19 -12.63
CA GLN A 144 3.21 6.62 -12.52
C GLN A 144 1.95 7.47 -12.54
N THR A 145 1.02 7.20 -13.48
CA THR A 145 -0.26 7.90 -13.54
C THR A 145 -1.10 7.66 -12.28
N LEU A 146 -1.21 6.40 -11.84
CA LEU A 146 -1.98 6.03 -10.64
C LEU A 146 -1.42 6.69 -9.37
N VAL A 147 -0.11 6.68 -9.20
CA VAL A 147 0.55 7.28 -8.03
C VAL A 147 0.41 8.80 -8.07
N GLN A 148 0.56 9.44 -9.23
CA GLN A 148 0.38 10.88 -9.36
C GLN A 148 -1.04 11.31 -8.99
N GLN A 149 -2.06 10.64 -9.53
CA GLN A 149 -3.46 10.91 -9.20
C GLN A 149 -3.74 10.75 -7.71
N ALA A 150 -3.25 9.66 -7.11
CA ALA A 150 -3.41 9.43 -5.67
C ALA A 150 -2.68 10.48 -4.82
N SER A 151 -1.49 10.95 -5.26
CA SER A 151 -0.76 12.02 -4.58
C SER A 151 -1.51 13.34 -4.63
N ASP A 152 -2.04 13.70 -5.81
CA ASP A 152 -2.84 14.92 -5.97
C ASP A 152 -4.10 14.90 -5.08
N ASP A 153 -4.74 13.73 -4.94
CA ASP A 153 -5.90 13.56 -4.08
C ASP A 153 -5.54 13.66 -2.59
N VAL A 154 -4.41 13.07 -2.18
CA VAL A 154 -3.90 13.19 -0.80
C VAL A 154 -3.54 14.63 -0.48
N ASP A 155 -2.85 15.33 -1.37
CA ASP A 155 -2.45 16.72 -1.16
C ASP A 155 -3.68 17.63 -1.05
N ARG A 156 -4.73 17.38 -1.83
CA ARG A 156 -6.02 18.11 -1.70
C ARG A 156 -6.62 17.95 -0.31
N VAL A 157 -6.59 16.75 0.28
CA VAL A 157 -7.08 16.54 1.65
C VAL A 157 -6.19 17.27 2.67
N ARG A 158 -4.86 17.18 2.51
CA ARG A 158 -3.91 17.91 3.37
C ARG A 158 -4.18 19.42 3.36
N GLU A 159 -4.42 19.99 2.18
CA GLU A 159 -4.76 21.42 2.04
C GLU A 159 -6.07 21.77 2.75
N GLN A 160 -7.09 20.92 2.64
CA GLN A 160 -8.38 21.14 3.32
C GLN A 160 -8.25 21.16 4.85
N VAL A 161 -7.37 20.34 5.42
CA VAL A 161 -7.22 20.23 6.89
C VAL A 161 -6.09 21.08 7.47
N ALA A 162 -5.21 21.67 6.65
CA ALA A 162 -3.99 22.35 7.09
C ALA A 162 -4.25 23.54 8.05
N GLY A 163 -5.37 24.24 7.87
CA GLY A 163 -5.77 25.39 8.72
C GLY A 163 -6.59 25.03 9.95
N LEU A 164 -6.94 23.76 10.13
CA LEU A 164 -7.77 23.30 11.23
C LEU A 164 -6.94 22.98 12.47
N SER A 165 -7.54 23.07 13.64
CA SER A 165 -6.89 22.63 14.88
C SER A 165 -6.78 21.11 14.92
N PRO A 166 -5.61 20.54 15.23
CA PRO A 166 -5.46 19.10 15.33
C PRO A 166 -6.39 18.50 16.38
N ARG A 167 -7.14 17.46 16.01
CA ARG A 167 -8.02 16.72 16.92
C ARG A 167 -7.34 15.47 17.45
N ARG A 168 -7.67 15.09 18.69
CA ARG A 168 -7.16 13.89 19.35
C ARG A 168 -8.03 12.70 18.98
N VAL A 169 -7.45 11.67 18.38
CA VAL A 169 -8.17 10.52 17.80
C VAL A 169 -7.75 9.22 18.47
N PHE A 170 -8.73 8.37 18.74
CA PHE A 170 -8.53 6.99 19.09
C PHE A 170 -9.11 6.08 17.99
N ILE A 171 -8.32 5.11 17.49
CA ILE A 171 -8.82 4.10 16.57
C ILE A 171 -8.85 2.73 17.25
N GLN A 172 -10.03 2.11 17.31
CA GLN A 172 -10.19 0.74 17.76
C GLN A 172 -10.25 -0.20 16.56
N ILE A 173 -9.29 -1.14 16.47
CA ILE A 173 -9.23 -2.15 15.39
C ILE A 173 -9.49 -3.58 15.86
N GLY A 174 -9.59 -3.82 17.17
CA GLY A 174 -9.88 -5.14 17.75
C GLY A 174 -10.74 -5.05 19.00
N LEU A 175 -11.35 -6.18 19.38
CA LEU A 175 -12.37 -6.24 20.42
C LEU A 175 -11.88 -6.80 21.75
N LYS A 176 -11.23 -7.95 21.72
CA LYS A 176 -10.82 -8.73 22.91
C LYS A 176 -9.48 -9.44 22.64
N PRO A 177 -8.35 -8.89 23.14
CA PRO A 177 -8.26 -7.60 23.82
C PRO A 177 -8.61 -6.43 22.91
N LEU A 178 -8.82 -5.23 23.48
CA LEU A 178 -8.98 -4.01 22.73
C LEU A 178 -7.66 -3.69 22.04
N HIS A 179 -7.66 -3.74 20.71
CA HIS A 179 -6.52 -3.37 19.90
C HIS A 179 -6.70 -1.98 19.29
N THR A 180 -5.61 -1.25 19.25
CA THR A 180 -5.51 0.07 18.66
C THR A 180 -4.34 0.15 17.69
N VAL A 181 -4.15 1.31 17.10
CA VAL A 181 -3.12 1.64 16.12
C VAL A 181 -2.01 2.43 16.80
N ASN A 182 -0.76 2.03 16.60
CA ASN A 182 0.41 2.80 16.99
C ASN A 182 1.15 3.34 15.75
N LYS A 183 2.21 4.11 15.97
CA LYS A 183 3.04 4.71 14.90
C LYS A 183 3.71 3.71 13.94
N ASP A 184 3.77 2.43 14.30
CA ASP A 184 4.38 1.38 13.48
C ASP A 184 3.41 0.74 12.49
N LEU A 185 2.11 1.00 12.65
CA LEU A 185 1.06 0.50 11.76
C LEU A 185 0.68 1.57 10.73
N PHE A 186 0.57 1.14 9.47
CA PHE A 186 0.20 2.00 8.36
C PHE A 186 -1.10 2.81 8.60
N ILE A 187 -2.06 2.24 9.34
CA ILE A 187 -3.33 2.91 9.64
C ILE A 187 -3.12 4.24 10.37
N ASN A 188 -2.01 4.41 11.10
CA ASN A 188 -1.65 5.68 11.73
C ASN A 188 -1.45 6.82 10.72
N GLU A 189 -1.06 6.49 9.49
CA GLU A 189 -0.86 7.45 8.41
C GLU A 189 -2.13 8.24 8.09
N TYR A 190 -3.30 7.59 8.14
CA TYR A 190 -4.58 8.28 7.95
C TYR A 190 -4.82 9.40 8.98
N ILE A 191 -4.45 9.15 10.24
CA ILE A 191 -4.60 10.15 11.33
C ILE A 191 -3.66 11.32 11.09
N ILE A 192 -2.39 11.03 10.78
CA ILE A 192 -1.37 12.06 10.56
C ILE A 192 -1.74 12.92 9.34
N GLN A 193 -2.11 12.29 8.24
CA GLN A 193 -2.47 12.98 6.99
C GLN A 193 -3.78 13.77 7.11
N ALA A 194 -4.65 13.40 8.04
CA ALA A 194 -5.87 14.13 8.38
C ALA A 194 -5.63 15.25 9.41
N ASN A 195 -4.39 15.69 9.64
CA ASN A 195 -4.03 16.71 10.64
C ASN A 195 -4.61 16.42 12.03
N ALA A 196 -4.38 15.18 12.52
CA ALA A 196 -4.86 14.74 13.83
C ALA A 196 -3.76 14.03 14.62
N VAL A 197 -4.00 13.85 15.92
CA VAL A 197 -3.07 13.22 16.86
C VAL A 197 -3.64 11.90 17.34
N ASN A 198 -2.93 10.81 17.10
CA ASN A 198 -3.28 9.51 17.65
C ASN A 198 -2.89 9.43 19.13
N ILE A 199 -3.87 9.31 20.03
CA ILE A 199 -3.59 9.23 21.47
C ILE A 199 -2.82 7.96 21.87
N ALA A 200 -2.80 6.95 21.01
CA ALA A 200 -2.14 5.66 21.24
C ALA A 200 -0.86 5.46 20.40
N GLU A 201 -0.34 6.48 19.71
CA GLU A 201 0.77 6.35 18.77
C GLU A 201 2.02 5.71 19.36
N ASN A 202 2.31 5.97 20.64
CA ASN A 202 3.50 5.48 21.32
C ASN A 202 3.28 4.18 22.11
N GLN A 203 2.15 3.49 21.93
CA GLN A 203 1.88 2.21 22.59
C GLN A 203 2.63 1.05 21.89
N PRO A 204 3.54 0.35 22.59
CA PRO A 204 4.40 -0.64 21.93
C PRO A 204 3.66 -1.90 21.49
N SER A 205 2.60 -2.28 22.19
CA SER A 205 1.90 -3.57 21.98
C SER A 205 0.66 -3.47 21.07
N GLY A 206 0.17 -2.25 20.81
CA GLY A 206 -1.15 -2.05 20.18
C GLY A 206 -2.33 -2.52 21.04
N ILE A 207 -2.10 -3.02 22.25
CA ILE A 207 -3.16 -3.36 23.22
C ILE A 207 -3.39 -2.13 24.11
N TYR A 208 -4.66 -1.80 24.31
CA TYR A 208 -5.07 -0.64 25.09
C TYR A 208 -6.19 -1.00 26.05
N SER A 209 -6.42 -0.19 27.10
CA SER A 209 -7.57 -0.36 27.98
C SER A 209 -8.60 0.75 27.76
N ARG A 210 -9.86 0.46 28.09
CA ARG A 210 -10.91 1.48 28.01
C ARG A 210 -10.67 2.61 29.01
N GLU A 211 -10.17 2.28 30.18
CA GLU A 211 -9.83 3.23 31.24
C GLU A 211 -8.78 4.22 30.75
N GLU A 212 -7.78 3.74 30.00
CA GLU A 212 -6.75 4.64 29.44
C GLU A 212 -7.32 5.54 28.35
N VAL A 213 -8.24 5.04 27.51
CA VAL A 213 -8.93 5.88 26.52
C VAL A 213 -9.76 6.96 27.21
N ILE A 214 -10.50 6.59 28.28
CA ILE A 214 -11.31 7.55 29.06
C ILE A 214 -10.42 8.61 29.71
N LYS A 215 -9.29 8.20 30.28
CA LYS A 215 -8.31 9.14 30.87
C LYS A 215 -7.70 10.08 29.86
N GLN A 216 -7.43 9.59 28.64
CA GLN A 216 -6.86 10.39 27.56
C GLN A 216 -7.90 11.30 26.90
N ASP A 217 -9.18 11.03 27.04
CA ASP A 217 -10.31 11.80 26.56
C ASP A 217 -10.16 12.29 25.10
N PRO A 218 -10.23 11.40 24.10
CA PRO A 218 -10.10 11.78 22.69
C PRO A 218 -11.33 12.55 22.20
N ASP A 219 -11.09 13.49 21.27
CA ASP A 219 -12.13 14.26 20.60
C ASP A 219 -12.98 13.37 19.67
N VAL A 220 -12.34 12.35 19.07
CA VAL A 220 -12.98 11.43 18.11
C VAL A 220 -12.57 9.99 18.40
N ILE A 221 -13.55 9.07 18.33
CA ILE A 221 -13.29 7.62 18.36
C ILE A 221 -13.73 7.00 17.03
N LEU A 222 -12.81 6.34 16.34
CA LEU A 222 -13.08 5.56 15.13
C LEU A 222 -13.08 4.07 15.48
N VAL A 223 -14.17 3.38 15.16
CA VAL A 223 -14.32 1.94 15.42
C VAL A 223 -14.27 1.19 14.09
N ALA A 224 -13.14 0.52 13.82
CA ALA A 224 -12.85 -0.21 12.59
C ALA A 224 -12.44 -1.66 12.91
N THR A 225 -13.36 -2.45 13.44
CA THR A 225 -13.07 -3.79 13.97
C THR A 225 -12.77 -4.80 12.86
N MET A 226 -11.49 -5.15 12.72
CA MET A 226 -11.00 -6.10 11.72
C MET A 226 -11.47 -7.53 12.02
N GLY A 227 -11.81 -8.27 10.95
CA GLY A 227 -12.19 -9.68 11.05
C GLY A 227 -13.50 -9.95 11.79
N THR A 228 -14.32 -8.91 12.01
CA THR A 228 -15.62 -9.02 12.68
C THR A 228 -16.73 -8.43 11.83
N SER A 229 -17.99 -8.69 12.22
CA SER A 229 -19.13 -8.15 11.49
C SER A 229 -19.34 -6.65 11.75
N LYS A 230 -19.93 -5.92 10.82
CA LYS A 230 -20.38 -4.54 11.01
C LYS A 230 -21.26 -4.37 12.27
N LYS A 231 -22.03 -5.42 12.63
CA LYS A 231 -22.82 -5.43 13.88
C LYS A 231 -21.94 -5.33 15.13
N ALA A 232 -20.77 -5.98 15.13
CA ALA A 232 -19.83 -5.89 16.25
C ALA A 232 -19.24 -4.47 16.40
N ALA A 233 -18.92 -3.80 15.32
CA ALA A 233 -18.47 -2.41 15.36
C ALA A 233 -19.55 -1.45 15.87
N ILE A 234 -20.80 -1.64 15.43
CA ILE A 234 -21.96 -0.87 15.93
C ILE A 234 -22.18 -1.11 17.43
N PHE A 235 -22.02 -2.35 17.89
CA PHE A 235 -22.11 -2.68 19.31
C PHE A 235 -21.00 -1.98 20.12
N GLU A 236 -19.76 -1.98 19.60
CA GLU A 236 -18.66 -1.27 20.26
C GLU A 236 -18.86 0.25 20.28
N LYS A 237 -19.39 0.86 19.20
CA LYS A 237 -19.80 2.27 19.23
C LYS A 237 -20.77 2.54 20.38
N LYS A 238 -21.83 1.71 20.56
CA LYS A 238 -22.77 1.86 21.66
C LYS A 238 -22.07 1.79 23.02
N ARG A 239 -21.17 0.83 23.20
CA ARG A 239 -20.39 0.70 24.45
C ARG A 239 -19.52 1.91 24.76
N TRP A 240 -19.02 2.63 23.75
CA TRP A 240 -18.31 3.89 23.96
C TRP A 240 -19.28 5.02 24.31
N MET A 241 -20.47 5.04 23.73
CA MET A 241 -21.52 6.02 24.08
C MET A 241 -22.05 5.88 25.52
N ASP A 242 -21.84 4.71 26.16
CA ASP A 242 -22.20 4.49 27.58
C ASP A 242 -21.31 5.25 28.57
N PHE A 243 -20.27 5.97 28.09
CA PHE A 243 -19.36 6.80 28.90
C PHE A 243 -19.60 8.29 28.63
N PRO A 244 -20.61 8.92 29.29
CA PRO A 244 -20.99 10.32 28.99
C PRO A 244 -19.91 11.33 29.40
N SER A 245 -18.93 10.92 30.18
CA SER A 245 -17.75 11.74 30.52
C SER A 245 -16.75 11.89 29.41
N LEU A 246 -16.83 11.06 28.35
CA LEU A 246 -15.96 11.19 27.18
C LEU A 246 -16.45 12.36 26.30
N THR A 247 -15.53 13.25 25.94
CA THR A 247 -15.79 14.36 25.00
C THR A 247 -16.36 13.83 23.67
N SER A 248 -15.80 12.76 23.13
CA SER A 248 -16.28 12.11 21.90
C SER A 248 -17.71 11.55 22.02
N ALA A 249 -18.12 11.05 23.18
CA ALA A 249 -19.48 10.57 23.41
C ALA A 249 -20.48 11.72 23.54
N GLY A 250 -20.13 12.74 24.32
CA GLY A 250 -20.95 13.94 24.52
C GLY A 250 -21.23 14.70 23.22
N ASN A 251 -20.26 14.73 22.31
CA ASN A 251 -20.35 15.43 21.03
C ASN A 251 -20.84 14.52 19.86
N ASN A 252 -21.19 13.24 20.14
CA ASN A 252 -21.55 12.24 19.13
C ASN A 252 -20.45 11.97 18.07
N GLU A 253 -19.19 12.10 18.46
CA GLU A 253 -17.99 11.95 17.62
C GLU A 253 -17.40 10.53 17.72
N ILE A 254 -18.27 9.53 17.80
CA ILE A 254 -17.89 8.11 17.75
C ILE A 254 -18.43 7.51 16.46
N HIS A 255 -17.54 7.13 15.55
CA HIS A 255 -17.88 6.70 14.21
C HIS A 255 -17.48 5.25 13.95
N VAL A 256 -18.36 4.52 13.22
CA VAL A 256 -18.00 3.19 12.70
C VAL A 256 -17.40 3.39 11.32
N LEU A 257 -16.18 2.91 11.15
CA LEU A 257 -15.46 2.92 9.88
C LEU A 257 -15.38 1.50 9.33
N ASP A 258 -15.62 1.34 8.03
CA ASP A 258 -15.45 0.05 7.38
C ASP A 258 -13.97 -0.33 7.39
N PRO A 259 -13.60 -1.50 7.94
CA PRO A 259 -12.21 -1.95 7.97
C PRO A 259 -11.56 -2.01 6.57
N GLU A 260 -12.32 -2.31 5.53
CA GLU A 260 -11.79 -2.39 4.16
C GLU A 260 -11.25 -1.05 3.66
N VAL A 261 -11.75 0.07 4.20
CA VAL A 261 -11.27 1.42 3.85
C VAL A 261 -9.83 1.65 4.29
N ILE A 262 -9.40 1.04 5.41
CA ILE A 262 -8.11 1.37 6.05
C ILE A 262 -7.14 0.18 6.18
N CYS A 263 -7.58 -1.07 5.94
CA CYS A 263 -6.76 -2.24 6.29
C CYS A 263 -5.79 -2.69 5.21
N HIS A 264 -6.13 -2.50 3.93
CA HIS A 264 -5.33 -2.99 2.80
C HIS A 264 -5.22 -1.93 1.69
N PRO A 265 -4.81 -0.70 2.02
CA PRO A 265 -4.85 0.38 1.05
C PRO A 265 -3.82 0.20 -0.06
N THR A 266 -4.25 0.50 -1.28
CA THR A 266 -3.40 0.88 -2.41
C THR A 266 -3.28 2.40 -2.46
N PRO A 267 -2.40 3.01 -3.27
CA PRO A 267 -2.37 4.47 -3.37
C PRO A 267 -3.74 5.09 -3.64
N ALA A 268 -4.53 4.52 -4.55
CA ALA A 268 -5.86 5.03 -4.90
C ALA A 268 -6.88 4.86 -3.76
N SER A 269 -6.95 3.67 -3.14
CA SER A 269 -7.88 3.43 -2.02
C SER A 269 -7.45 4.16 -0.75
N PHE A 270 -6.15 4.42 -0.54
CA PHE A 270 -5.68 5.28 0.53
C PHE A 270 -6.20 6.71 0.39
N ALA A 271 -6.07 7.32 -0.79
CA ALA A 271 -6.53 8.69 -1.02
C ALA A 271 -8.03 8.84 -0.74
N SER A 272 -8.86 7.91 -1.27
CA SER A 272 -10.31 7.90 -1.00
C SER A 272 -10.65 7.61 0.47
N GLY A 273 -9.91 6.72 1.13
CA GLY A 273 -10.04 6.42 2.55
C GLY A 273 -9.64 7.60 3.42
N LEU A 274 -8.57 8.33 3.05
CA LEU A 274 -8.12 9.53 3.75
C LEU A 274 -9.20 10.62 3.72
N GLN A 275 -9.84 10.86 2.58
CA GLN A 275 -10.95 11.82 2.47
C GLN A 275 -12.07 11.48 3.46
N ARG A 276 -12.44 10.19 3.58
CA ARG A 276 -13.48 9.74 4.53
C ARG A 276 -13.05 9.90 5.97
N VAL A 277 -11.82 9.50 6.31
CA VAL A 277 -11.28 9.62 7.66
C VAL A 277 -11.15 11.09 8.06
N ALA A 278 -10.64 11.93 7.18
CA ALA A 278 -10.52 13.37 7.41
C ALA A 278 -11.89 14.03 7.64
N ALA A 279 -12.91 13.69 6.86
CA ALA A 279 -14.27 14.20 7.05
C ALA A 279 -14.94 13.74 8.36
N LEU A 280 -14.58 12.56 8.88
CA LEU A 280 -15.04 12.11 10.20
C LEU A 280 -14.30 12.81 11.34
N ILE A 281 -13.02 13.14 11.13
CA ILE A 281 -12.22 13.86 12.14
C ILE A 281 -12.54 15.35 12.11
N HIS A 282 -12.73 15.94 10.94
CA HIS A 282 -12.98 17.36 10.72
C HIS A 282 -14.27 17.55 9.91
N PRO A 283 -15.43 17.55 10.55
CA PRO A 283 -16.72 17.71 9.86
C PRO A 283 -16.82 19.00 9.02
N GLU A 284 -15.98 20.00 9.33
CA GLU A 284 -15.92 21.29 8.65
C GLU A 284 -15.54 21.18 7.17
N ILE A 285 -14.77 20.15 6.77
CA ILE A 285 -14.35 20.00 5.36
C ILE A 285 -15.44 19.40 4.47
N GLY A 286 -16.54 18.97 5.06
CA GLY A 286 -17.65 18.36 4.35
C GLY A 286 -17.31 16.98 3.77
N THR A 287 -18.32 16.13 3.57
CA THR A 287 -18.18 14.95 2.72
C THR A 287 -18.42 15.36 1.27
N ALA A 288 -17.52 15.03 0.36
CA ALA A 288 -17.75 15.21 -1.08
C ALA A 288 -18.92 14.38 -1.66
N GLU A 289 -19.70 13.74 -0.80
CA GLU A 289 -20.89 12.93 -1.11
C GLU A 289 -22.20 13.72 -0.87
N GLY A 290 -22.29 14.92 -1.41
CA GLY A 290 -23.49 15.78 -1.30
C GLY A 290 -24.13 16.16 -2.62
N SER A 291 -23.92 15.41 -3.73
CA SER A 291 -24.61 15.70 -4.99
C SER A 291 -24.73 14.47 -5.91
N SER A 292 -25.49 13.49 -5.49
CA SER A 292 -26.20 12.59 -6.41
C SER A 292 -27.48 12.14 -5.73
N ASN A 293 -28.54 12.91 -5.94
CA ASN A 293 -29.89 12.45 -5.85
C ASN A 293 -30.18 11.42 -6.94
#